data_5cad40a0b1df7a63bcc5dc1abfd01396
#
_entry.id   5cad40a0b1df7a63bcc5dc1abfd01396
#
_cell.length_a   1.000
_cell.length_b   1.000
_cell.length_c   1.000
_cell.angle_alpha   90.00
_cell.angle_beta   90.00
_cell.angle_gamma   90.00
#
_symmetry.space_group_name_H-M   'P 1'
#
loop_
_entity.id
_entity.type
_entity.pdbx_description
1 polymer ?
#
loop_
_entity_poly.entity_id
_entity_poly.type
_entity_poly.pdbx_seq_one_letter_code
_entity_poly.pdbx_strand_id
1 'polypeptide(L)'
;MKSFKTLSFAFLGIILSFFFAACGDSNSASTDQHEHFEAEGWNLYWGDWQLAYSVYRGKADSSIEVMHVNANCMSEHIHVKFLDDNKKEVEPPTDDEHSLAWEIADEKVLDVHSCGSWGFHLKGVKEGETTLILKVHHHDHADARTPAIRVVVDKALDAEECPFHEHHHDDDDDDDDHDHHEHEHED
;
A
#
# COMPACT_ATOMS: atom_id res chain seq x y z
N MET A 1 -50.27 17.86 -52.08
CA MET A 1 -49.46 17.61 -53.32
C MET A 1 -48.36 18.65 -53.39
N LYS A 2 -47.15 18.33 -52.99
CA LYS A 2 -45.92 19.05 -53.34
C LYS A 2 -44.77 18.03 -53.43
N SER A 3 -44.30 17.86 -54.66
CA SER A 3 -43.21 17.02 -55.08
C SER A 3 -41.86 17.57 -54.62
N PHE A 4 -41.02 16.78 -53.93
CA PHE A 4 -39.65 17.17 -53.67
C PHE A 4 -38.73 16.32 -54.54
N LYS A 5 -37.98 17.01 -55.38
CA LYS A 5 -37.02 16.47 -56.33
C LYS A 5 -35.77 16.02 -55.56
N THR A 6 -35.36 14.79 -55.83
CA THR A 6 -34.06 14.23 -55.43
C THR A 6 -32.95 14.90 -56.21
N LEU A 7 -31.94 15.44 -55.46
CA LEU A 7 -30.71 15.95 -56.07
C LEU A 7 -29.58 14.96 -55.74
N SER A 8 -29.14 14.26 -56.77
CA SER A 8 -28.03 13.30 -56.69
C SER A 8 -26.72 14.05 -56.87
N PHE A 9 -25.87 14.07 -55.85
CA PHE A 9 -24.49 14.53 -56.00
C PHE A 9 -23.55 13.33 -56.01
N ALA A 10 -23.00 13.07 -57.21
CA ALA A 10 -21.89 12.15 -57.37
C ALA A 10 -20.60 12.88 -57.00
N PHE A 11 -19.96 12.47 -55.91
CA PHE A 11 -18.61 12.89 -55.53
C PHE A 11 -17.60 11.85 -56.04
N LEU A 12 -16.85 12.23 -57.04
CA LEU A 12 -15.69 11.52 -57.57
C LEU A 12 -14.51 11.76 -56.60
N GLY A 13 -14.21 10.80 -55.74
CA GLY A 13 -13.09 10.86 -54.80
C GLY A 13 -11.78 10.45 -55.47
N ILE A 14 -10.84 11.38 -55.53
CA ILE A 14 -9.46 11.13 -55.95
C ILE A 14 -8.73 10.47 -54.76
N ILE A 15 -8.33 9.20 -54.93
CA ILE A 15 -7.47 8.50 -53.99
C ILE A 15 -6.02 8.90 -54.25
N LEU A 16 -5.47 9.77 -53.39
CA LEU A 16 -4.07 10.12 -53.39
C LEU A 16 -3.31 9.15 -52.45
N SER A 17 -2.68 8.16 -53.05
CA SER A 17 -1.84 7.18 -52.32
C SER A 17 -0.50 7.82 -51.95
N PHE A 18 -0.32 8.22 -50.68
CA PHE A 18 0.98 8.56 -50.12
C PHE A 18 1.69 7.28 -49.66
N PHE A 19 2.69 6.83 -50.41
CA PHE A 19 3.66 5.88 -49.91
C PHE A 19 4.63 6.59 -48.99
N PHE A 20 4.47 6.41 -47.68
CA PHE A 20 5.51 6.70 -46.71
C PHE A 20 6.47 5.54 -46.68
N ALA A 21 7.67 5.72 -47.22
CA ALA A 21 8.79 4.86 -46.94
C ALA A 21 9.21 5.09 -45.49
N ALA A 22 8.83 4.17 -44.58
CA ALA A 22 9.35 4.12 -43.24
C ALA A 22 10.77 3.57 -43.29
N CYS A 23 11.77 4.45 -43.11
CA CYS A 23 13.11 4.02 -42.70
C CYS A 23 12.99 3.35 -41.36
N GLY A 24 13.24 2.07 -41.35
CA GLY A 24 13.39 1.32 -40.09
C GLY A 24 14.68 1.68 -39.40
N ASP A 25 14.63 2.55 -38.42
CA ASP A 25 15.64 2.59 -37.36
C ASP A 25 15.21 1.57 -36.31
N SER A 26 15.84 0.39 -36.37
CA SER A 26 15.77 -0.59 -35.31
C SER A 26 16.64 -0.12 -34.14
N ASN A 27 16.18 0.91 -33.45
CA ASN A 27 16.63 1.22 -32.12
C ASN A 27 15.87 0.29 -31.18
N SER A 28 16.44 -0.91 -30.92
CA SER A 28 16.03 -1.74 -29.80
C SER A 28 16.44 -1.03 -28.51
N ALA A 29 15.66 0.00 -28.14
CA ALA A 29 15.54 0.32 -26.74
C ALA A 29 14.89 -0.89 -26.10
N SER A 30 15.66 -1.68 -25.36
CA SER A 30 15.10 -2.57 -24.35
C SER A 30 14.31 -1.65 -23.39
N THR A 31 13.04 -1.47 -23.66
CA THR A 31 12.12 -1.04 -22.63
C THR A 31 12.09 -2.22 -21.66
N ASP A 32 12.87 -2.13 -20.59
CA ASP A 32 12.56 -2.84 -19.36
C ASP A 32 11.12 -2.41 -19.03
N GLN A 33 10.17 -3.24 -19.44
CA GLN A 33 8.78 -3.10 -19.03
C GLN A 33 8.75 -3.58 -17.58
N HIS A 34 9.10 -2.70 -16.65
CA HIS A 34 8.76 -2.92 -15.26
C HIS A 34 7.24 -3.03 -15.18
N GLU A 35 6.75 -4.18 -14.76
CA GLU A 35 5.32 -4.37 -14.53
C GLU A 35 4.95 -3.52 -13.32
N HIS A 36 4.23 -2.41 -13.56
CA HIS A 36 3.69 -1.57 -12.51
C HIS A 36 2.51 -2.28 -11.85
N PHE A 37 2.44 -2.21 -10.54
CA PHE A 37 1.30 -2.72 -9.81
C PHE A 37 0.13 -1.72 -9.89
N GLU A 38 -0.96 -2.15 -10.52
CA GLU A 38 -2.16 -1.34 -10.66
C GLU A 38 -3.21 -1.74 -9.63
N ALA A 39 -3.62 -0.80 -8.78
CA ALA A 39 -4.73 -0.96 -7.84
C ALA A 39 -5.73 0.18 -7.99
N GLU A 40 -7.01 -0.15 -8.16
CA GLU A 40 -8.11 0.80 -8.22
C GLU A 40 -8.59 1.22 -6.83
N GLY A 41 -8.22 0.47 -5.80
CA GLY A 41 -8.60 0.76 -4.43
C GLY A 41 -7.83 -0.04 -3.39
N TRP A 42 -8.10 0.27 -2.13
CA TRP A 42 -7.46 -0.30 -0.96
C TRP A 42 -8.51 -0.59 0.11
N ASN A 43 -8.41 -1.76 0.72
CA ASN A 43 -9.08 -2.11 1.96
C ASN A 43 -8.03 -2.32 3.05
N LEU A 44 -8.22 -1.70 4.19
CA LEU A 44 -7.43 -1.90 5.40
C LEU A 44 -8.29 -2.61 6.42
N TYR A 45 -7.76 -3.68 7.01
CA TYR A 45 -8.48 -4.48 7.99
C TYR A 45 -7.71 -4.53 9.31
N TRP A 46 -8.42 -4.40 10.43
CA TRP A 46 -7.87 -4.69 11.74
C TRP A 46 -7.53 -6.17 11.88
N GLY A 47 -6.75 -6.55 12.90
CA GLY A 47 -6.31 -7.92 13.14
C GLY A 47 -7.41 -8.98 13.20
N ASP A 48 -8.61 -8.59 13.58
CA ASP A 48 -9.82 -9.42 13.59
C ASP A 48 -10.59 -9.42 12.26
N TRP A 49 -10.01 -8.88 11.21
CA TRP A 49 -10.60 -8.72 9.87
C TRP A 49 -11.82 -7.79 9.81
N GLN A 50 -12.00 -6.91 10.79
CA GLN A 50 -12.92 -5.79 10.64
C GLN A 50 -12.35 -4.74 9.68
N LEU A 51 -13.20 -4.23 8.78
CA LEU A 51 -12.80 -3.17 7.87
C LEU A 51 -12.49 -1.88 8.64
N ALA A 52 -11.23 -1.46 8.60
CA ALA A 52 -10.73 -0.25 9.25
C ALA A 52 -10.85 0.99 8.35
N TYR A 53 -10.61 0.80 7.05
CA TYR A 53 -10.67 1.88 6.05
C TYR A 53 -10.85 1.28 4.67
N SER A 54 -11.57 1.98 3.79
CA SER A 54 -11.74 1.59 2.40
C SER A 54 -11.71 2.81 1.49
N VAL A 55 -11.00 2.67 0.38
CA VAL A 55 -10.95 3.69 -0.68
C VAL A 55 -11.00 3.01 -2.04
N TYR A 56 -11.82 3.56 -2.95
CA TYR A 56 -11.94 3.09 -4.31
C TYR A 56 -11.92 4.26 -5.30
N ARG A 57 -10.99 4.23 -6.27
CA ARG A 57 -10.78 5.31 -7.24
C ARG A 57 -10.65 6.69 -6.59
N GLY A 58 -9.86 6.73 -5.52
CA GLY A 58 -9.60 7.97 -4.78
C GLY A 58 -10.75 8.48 -3.91
N LYS A 59 -11.84 7.72 -3.76
CA LYS A 59 -12.97 8.06 -2.88
C LYS A 59 -13.02 7.13 -1.69
N ALA A 60 -12.84 7.69 -0.49
CA ALA A 60 -13.02 6.95 0.75
C ALA A 60 -14.50 6.57 0.96
N ASP A 61 -14.73 5.44 1.65
CA ASP A 61 -16.06 5.08 2.11
C ASP A 61 -16.47 6.05 3.23
N SER A 62 -17.56 6.79 3.02
CA SER A 62 -18.04 7.82 3.94
C SER A 62 -18.49 7.27 5.31
N SER A 63 -18.62 5.97 5.46
CA SER A 63 -18.92 5.34 6.75
C SER A 63 -17.69 5.06 7.60
N ILE A 64 -16.47 5.12 7.00
CA ILE A 64 -15.19 4.81 7.65
C ILE A 64 -14.14 5.82 7.15
N GLU A 65 -14.29 7.09 7.53
CA GLU A 65 -13.41 8.16 7.02
C GLU A 65 -12.19 8.43 7.90
N VAL A 66 -12.18 7.93 9.13
CA VAL A 66 -11.19 8.28 10.15
C VAL A 66 -10.71 7.02 10.86
N MET A 67 -9.40 6.88 10.97
CA MET A 67 -8.79 5.85 11.82
C MET A 67 -8.48 6.44 13.20
N HIS A 68 -8.63 5.64 14.25
CA HIS A 68 -8.36 6.04 15.63
C HIS A 68 -7.29 5.16 16.26
N VAL A 69 -6.40 5.78 17.01
CA VAL A 69 -5.43 5.11 17.89
C VAL A 69 -5.22 5.96 19.13
N ASN A 70 -4.96 5.35 20.28
CA ASN A 70 -4.68 6.10 21.50
C ASN A 70 -3.20 6.51 21.58
N ALA A 71 -2.94 7.67 22.19
CA ALA A 71 -1.57 8.12 22.44
C ALA A 71 -0.86 7.13 23.37
N ASN A 72 0.44 6.90 23.12
CA ASN A 72 1.30 5.92 23.77
C ASN A 72 0.90 4.46 23.57
N CYS A 73 -0.09 4.17 22.71
CA CYS A 73 -0.48 2.81 22.35
C CYS A 73 -0.11 2.48 20.92
N MET A 74 0.04 1.19 20.65
CA MET A 74 0.13 0.63 19.31
C MET A 74 -1.23 0.01 18.95
N SER A 75 -1.67 0.17 17.72
CA SER A 75 -2.88 -0.46 17.22
C SER A 75 -2.69 -1.97 17.06
N GLU A 76 -3.78 -2.70 16.90
CA GLU A 76 -3.72 -4.03 16.32
C GLU A 76 -3.05 -4.00 14.94
N HIS A 77 -2.66 -5.18 14.46
CA HIS A 77 -2.15 -5.35 13.10
C HIS A 77 -3.18 -4.84 12.08
N ILE A 78 -2.71 -4.10 11.08
CA ILE A 78 -3.54 -3.65 9.97
C ILE A 78 -3.08 -4.38 8.71
N HIS A 79 -3.98 -5.19 8.14
CA HIS A 79 -3.76 -5.90 6.89
C HIS A 79 -4.13 -5.02 5.71
N VAL A 80 -3.31 -5.03 4.67
CA VAL A 80 -3.57 -4.32 3.42
C VAL A 80 -4.07 -5.30 2.36
N LYS A 81 -5.19 -4.98 1.72
CA LYS A 81 -5.71 -5.63 0.53
C LYS A 81 -5.96 -4.59 -0.55
N PHE A 82 -5.82 -4.98 -1.79
CA PHE A 82 -6.04 -4.11 -2.94
C PHE A 82 -7.35 -4.46 -3.64
N LEU A 83 -7.89 -3.50 -4.40
CA LEU A 83 -9.11 -3.70 -5.17
C LEU A 83 -8.82 -3.53 -6.66
N ASP A 84 -9.35 -4.45 -7.47
CA ASP A 84 -9.34 -4.35 -8.93
C ASP A 84 -10.43 -3.37 -9.46
N ASP A 85 -10.58 -3.29 -10.77
CA ASP A 85 -11.56 -2.46 -11.48
C ASP A 85 -13.03 -2.85 -11.20
N ASN A 86 -13.26 -4.08 -10.71
CA ASN A 86 -14.56 -4.64 -10.33
C ASN A 86 -14.81 -4.58 -8.82
N LYS A 87 -13.94 -3.92 -8.05
CA LYS A 87 -13.95 -3.88 -6.56
C LYS A 87 -13.73 -5.25 -5.91
N LYS A 88 -13.16 -6.18 -6.63
CA LYS A 88 -12.77 -7.46 -6.07
C LYS A 88 -11.40 -7.32 -5.41
N GLU A 89 -11.24 -7.91 -4.23
CA GLU A 89 -9.94 -7.96 -3.58
C GLU A 89 -8.96 -8.81 -4.36
N VAL A 90 -7.76 -8.27 -4.50
CA VAL A 90 -6.59 -8.93 -5.09
C VAL A 90 -5.46 -8.94 -4.07
N GLU A 91 -4.65 -9.99 -4.15
CA GLU A 91 -3.50 -10.11 -3.26
C GLU A 91 -2.43 -9.07 -3.61
N PRO A 92 -1.68 -8.61 -2.60
CA PRO A 92 -0.51 -7.77 -2.81
C PRO A 92 0.54 -8.43 -3.70
N PRO A 93 1.45 -7.65 -4.32
CA PRO A 93 2.63 -8.19 -5.00
C PRO A 93 3.46 -9.07 -4.07
N THR A 94 4.04 -10.14 -4.62
CA THR A 94 4.84 -11.12 -3.85
C THR A 94 6.32 -11.09 -4.20
N ASP A 95 6.73 -10.22 -5.11
CA ASP A 95 8.12 -9.99 -5.49
C ASP A 95 8.85 -9.08 -4.50
N ASP A 96 10.17 -9.02 -4.60
CA ASP A 96 11.01 -8.21 -3.72
C ASP A 96 11.14 -6.75 -4.19
N GLU A 97 10.57 -6.41 -5.36
CA GLU A 97 10.67 -5.09 -5.96
C GLU A 97 9.59 -4.14 -5.44
N HIS A 98 8.47 -4.70 -4.94
CA HIS A 98 7.36 -3.93 -4.38
C HIS A 98 7.35 -3.98 -2.85
N SER A 99 7.03 -2.86 -2.24
CA SER A 99 6.91 -2.76 -0.78
C SER A 99 5.83 -1.76 -0.37
N LEU A 100 5.32 -1.94 0.86
CA LEU A 100 4.45 -0.95 1.49
C LEU A 100 5.31 0.20 2.04
N ALA A 101 4.96 1.42 1.66
CA ALA A 101 5.57 2.63 2.17
C ALA A 101 4.50 3.64 2.58
N TRP A 102 4.88 4.67 3.34
CA TRP A 102 3.94 5.67 3.85
C TRP A 102 4.55 7.07 3.95
N GLU A 103 3.67 8.05 4.03
CA GLU A 103 3.96 9.43 4.37
C GLU A 103 3.02 9.85 5.50
N ILE A 104 3.56 10.47 6.55
CA ILE A 104 2.82 11.01 7.68
C ILE A 104 2.99 12.53 7.66
N ALA A 105 1.89 13.27 7.78
CA ALA A 105 1.96 14.74 7.75
C ALA A 105 2.57 15.33 9.04
N ASP A 106 2.35 14.70 10.20
CA ASP A 106 2.98 15.08 11.48
C ASP A 106 3.39 13.84 12.27
N GLU A 107 4.66 13.49 12.20
CA GLU A 107 5.28 12.38 12.91
C GLU A 107 5.37 12.60 14.45
N LYS A 108 5.10 13.82 14.94
CA LYS A 108 4.99 14.07 16.38
C LYS A 108 3.65 13.62 16.95
N VAL A 109 2.67 13.36 16.08
CA VAL A 109 1.33 12.89 16.45
C VAL A 109 1.20 11.38 16.24
N LEU A 110 1.73 10.88 15.13
CA LEU A 110 1.57 9.48 14.72
C LEU A 110 2.91 8.93 14.23
N ASP A 111 3.16 7.65 14.53
CA ASP A 111 4.20 6.84 13.91
C ASP A 111 3.58 5.59 13.30
N VAL A 112 4.31 4.91 12.38
CA VAL A 112 3.86 3.69 11.70
C VAL A 112 4.97 2.66 11.70
N HIS A 113 4.66 1.46 12.19
CA HIS A 113 5.60 0.35 12.25
C HIS A 113 5.20 -0.73 11.26
N SER A 114 6.10 -1.15 10.38
CA SER A 114 5.85 -2.27 9.46
C SER A 114 5.66 -3.58 10.23
N CYS A 115 4.77 -4.42 9.74
CA CYS A 115 4.55 -5.77 10.24
C CYS A 115 4.35 -6.72 9.06
N GLY A 116 5.39 -7.47 8.72
CA GLY A 116 5.42 -8.25 7.47
C GLY A 116 5.53 -7.35 6.23
N SER A 117 5.28 -7.93 5.05
CA SER A 117 5.44 -7.21 3.78
C SER A 117 4.30 -6.24 3.49
N TRP A 118 3.06 -6.59 3.86
CA TRP A 118 1.84 -5.84 3.52
C TRP A 118 0.93 -5.64 4.73
N GLY A 119 1.55 -5.29 5.85
CA GLY A 119 0.86 -4.97 7.07
C GLY A 119 1.63 -3.96 7.90
N PHE A 120 0.94 -3.31 8.83
CA PHE A 120 1.53 -2.30 9.69
C PHE A 120 0.73 -2.12 10.98
N HIS A 121 1.32 -1.39 11.92
CA HIS A 121 0.68 -0.89 13.12
C HIS A 121 0.72 0.64 13.12
N LEU A 122 -0.33 1.26 13.64
CA LEU A 122 -0.32 2.68 13.99
C LEU A 122 0.17 2.81 15.43
N LYS A 123 1.10 3.74 15.69
CA LYS A 123 1.54 4.10 17.03
C LYS A 123 1.17 5.54 17.31
N GLY A 124 0.25 5.74 18.24
CA GLY A 124 -0.10 7.08 18.72
C GLY A 124 1.06 7.66 19.53
N VAL A 125 1.65 8.76 19.04
CA VAL A 125 2.76 9.43 19.74
C VAL A 125 2.23 10.47 20.72
N LYS A 126 1.27 11.28 20.28
CA LYS A 126 0.69 12.36 21.05
C LYS A 126 -0.73 12.64 20.60
N GLU A 127 -1.63 12.97 21.53
CA GLU A 127 -3.00 13.43 21.24
C GLU A 127 -3.00 14.53 20.16
N GLY A 128 -3.82 14.32 19.14
CA GLY A 128 -3.91 15.23 18.00
C GLY A 128 -4.52 14.58 16.76
N GLU A 129 -4.37 15.24 15.64
CA GLU A 129 -4.85 14.80 14.35
C GLU A 129 -3.76 14.95 13.29
N THR A 130 -3.62 13.96 12.43
CA THR A 130 -2.69 13.97 11.30
C THR A 130 -3.27 13.23 10.11
N THR A 131 -2.51 13.12 9.02
CA THR A 131 -2.89 12.29 7.88
C THR A 131 -1.78 11.32 7.53
N LEU A 132 -2.20 10.14 7.05
CA LEU A 132 -1.38 9.05 6.56
C LEU A 132 -1.66 8.83 5.08
N ILE A 133 -0.64 8.69 4.25
CA ILE A 133 -0.75 8.24 2.86
C ILE A 133 0.01 6.94 2.75
N LEU A 134 -0.64 5.87 2.29
CA LEU A 134 0.01 4.61 1.98
C LEU A 134 0.39 4.56 0.50
N LYS A 135 1.47 3.85 0.18
CA LYS A 135 2.01 3.71 -1.16
C LYS A 135 2.43 2.27 -1.42
N VAL A 136 2.23 1.80 -2.64
CA VAL A 136 3.00 0.69 -3.19
C VAL A 136 4.25 1.29 -3.78
N HIS A 137 5.38 1.07 -3.15
CA HIS A 137 6.68 1.56 -3.61
C HIS A 137 7.33 0.51 -4.50
N HIS A 138 7.83 0.94 -5.65
CA HIS A 138 8.51 0.11 -6.63
C HIS A 138 9.77 0.85 -7.09
N HIS A 139 10.95 0.29 -6.81
CA HIS A 139 12.24 0.92 -7.06
C HIS A 139 12.35 2.35 -6.48
N ASP A 140 12.26 3.38 -7.33
CA ASP A 140 12.42 4.80 -6.98
C ASP A 140 11.12 5.61 -7.04
N HIS A 141 9.98 4.96 -7.29
CA HIS A 141 8.67 5.62 -7.43
C HIS A 141 7.55 4.85 -6.72
N ALA A 142 6.36 5.42 -6.69
CA ALA A 142 5.16 4.78 -6.19
C ALA A 142 4.22 4.43 -7.34
N ASP A 143 3.88 3.16 -7.48
CA ASP A 143 2.93 2.65 -8.48
C ASP A 143 1.49 3.01 -8.12
N ALA A 144 1.15 2.90 -6.85
CA ALA A 144 -0.17 3.22 -6.33
C ALA A 144 -0.08 3.98 -5.00
N ARG A 145 -1.08 4.81 -4.71
CA ARG A 145 -1.16 5.55 -3.45
C ARG A 145 -2.59 5.80 -3.01
N THR A 146 -2.83 5.84 -1.71
CA THR A 146 -4.10 6.27 -1.15
C THR A 146 -4.25 7.79 -1.20
N PRO A 147 -5.47 8.35 -1.14
CA PRO A 147 -5.69 9.70 -0.64
C PRO A 147 -5.14 9.83 0.79
N ALA A 148 -5.06 11.05 1.29
CA ALA A 148 -4.73 11.29 2.68
C ALA A 148 -5.81 10.68 3.60
N ILE A 149 -5.42 9.68 4.38
CA ILE A 149 -6.24 9.02 5.39
C ILE A 149 -6.16 9.86 6.66
N ARG A 150 -7.28 10.30 7.17
CA ARG A 150 -7.34 11.03 8.44
C ARG A 150 -7.12 10.09 9.60
N VAL A 151 -6.19 10.41 10.49
CA VAL A 151 -5.91 9.66 11.71
C VAL A 151 -6.04 10.60 12.91
N VAL A 152 -6.85 10.18 13.87
CA VAL A 152 -7.01 10.86 15.16
C VAL A 152 -6.29 10.04 16.22
N VAL A 153 -5.37 10.68 16.90
CA VAL A 153 -4.72 10.14 18.09
C VAL A 153 -5.48 10.64 19.31
N ASP A 154 -6.22 9.73 19.92
CA ASP A 154 -7.03 9.99 21.10
C ASP A 154 -6.14 10.09 22.37
N LYS A 155 -6.75 10.38 23.52
CA LYS A 155 -6.03 10.42 24.79
C LYS A 155 -5.27 9.13 25.04
N ALA A 156 -4.14 9.29 25.76
CA ALA A 156 -3.40 8.14 26.24
C ALA A 156 -4.28 7.26 27.15
N LEU A 157 -4.14 5.96 26.99
CA LEU A 157 -4.66 4.95 27.91
C LEU A 157 -3.54 4.52 28.87
N ASP A 158 -3.94 3.87 29.96
CA ASP A 158 -2.98 3.16 30.78
C ASP A 158 -2.38 2.00 29.95
N ALA A 159 -1.12 1.66 30.17
CA ALA A 159 -0.41 0.69 29.35
C ALA A 159 -1.16 -0.67 29.28
N GLU A 160 -1.82 -1.06 30.35
CA GLU A 160 -2.61 -2.29 30.45
C GLU A 160 -3.89 -2.28 29.58
N GLU A 161 -4.36 -1.10 29.17
CA GLU A 161 -5.55 -0.89 28.35
C GLU A 161 -5.22 -0.78 26.84
N CYS A 162 -3.92 -0.68 26.48
CA CYS A 162 -3.51 -0.65 25.10
C CYS A 162 -3.80 -1.97 24.41
N PRO A 163 -4.39 -1.98 23.19
CA PRO A 163 -4.77 -3.21 22.49
C PRO A 163 -3.56 -4.07 22.10
N PHE A 164 -2.38 -3.49 22.03
CA PHE A 164 -1.16 -4.18 21.65
C PHE A 164 0.03 -3.68 22.49
N HIS A 165 0.79 -4.64 23.07
CA HIS A 165 2.05 -4.37 23.76
C HIS A 165 3.19 -4.93 22.93
N GLU A 166 4.20 -4.14 22.68
CA GLU A 166 5.48 -4.61 22.16
C GLU A 166 6.13 -5.47 23.25
N HIS A 167 6.08 -6.79 23.10
CA HIS A 167 6.90 -7.67 23.92
C HIS A 167 8.34 -7.52 23.46
N HIS A 168 9.12 -6.72 24.19
CA HIS A 168 10.56 -6.86 24.12
C HIS A 168 10.90 -8.24 24.62
N HIS A 169 11.27 -9.15 23.73
CA HIS A 169 12.07 -10.29 24.12
C HIS A 169 13.43 -9.70 24.48
N ASP A 170 13.63 -9.47 25.78
CA ASP A 170 14.97 -9.38 26.31
C ASP A 170 15.53 -10.79 26.10
N ASP A 171 16.33 -10.95 25.05
CA ASP A 171 17.19 -12.11 24.87
C ASP A 171 18.24 -12.02 25.98
N ASP A 172 17.86 -12.54 27.17
CA ASP A 172 18.81 -12.87 28.21
C ASP A 172 19.64 -14.04 27.66
N ASP A 173 20.76 -13.68 27.01
CA ASP A 173 21.85 -14.60 26.71
C ASP A 173 22.40 -15.12 28.04
N ASP A 174 21.76 -16.16 28.59
CA ASP A 174 22.32 -17.01 29.63
C ASP A 174 23.51 -17.76 29.02
N ASP A 175 24.70 -17.14 29.13
CA ASP A 175 25.97 -17.81 28.95
C ASP A 175 26.10 -18.96 29.97
N ASP A 176 25.58 -20.13 29.61
CA ASP A 176 25.84 -21.38 30.31
C ASP A 176 27.32 -21.77 30.08
N ASP A 177 28.17 -21.29 30.99
CA ASP A 177 29.53 -21.79 31.22
C ASP A 177 29.50 -23.30 31.51
N HIS A 178 29.59 -24.11 30.46
CA HIS A 178 29.83 -25.53 30.61
C HIS A 178 31.27 -25.79 31.03
N ASP A 179 31.47 -25.90 32.35
CA ASP A 179 32.66 -26.39 32.99
C ASP A 179 32.95 -27.84 32.51
N HIS A 180 33.97 -27.99 31.66
CA HIS A 180 34.52 -29.26 31.24
C HIS A 180 35.28 -29.90 32.44
N HIS A 181 34.66 -30.83 33.12
CA HIS A 181 35.36 -31.76 34.02
C HIS A 181 36.19 -32.72 33.18
N GLU A 182 37.52 -32.54 33.23
CA GLU A 182 38.50 -33.53 32.82
C GLU A 182 38.44 -34.72 33.76
N HIS A 183 38.05 -35.88 33.24
CA HIS A 183 38.28 -37.17 33.91
C HIS A 183 39.63 -37.72 33.47
N GLU A 184 40.61 -37.58 34.35
CA GLU A 184 41.85 -38.38 34.28
C GLU A 184 41.51 -39.84 34.64
N HIS A 185 41.79 -40.77 33.73
CA HIS A 185 41.90 -42.18 34.00
C HIS A 185 43.40 -42.52 34.12
N GLU A 186 43.81 -42.81 35.37
CA GLU A 186 45.03 -43.60 35.65
C GLU A 186 44.61 -45.08 35.61
N ASP A 187 45.33 -45.89 34.83
CA ASP A 187 46.03 -47.19 35.00
C ASP A 187 46.25 -47.85 33.63
#